data_689d2a95871756e0049702ece1e155be
#
_entry.id   689d2a95871756e0049702ece1e155be
#
_cell.length_a   1.000
_cell.length_b   1.000
_cell.length_c   1.000
_cell.angle_alpha   90.00
_cell.angle_beta   90.00
_cell.angle_gamma   90.00
#
_symmetry.space_group_name_H-M   'P 1'
#
loop_
_entity.id
_entity.type
_entity.pdbx_description
1 polymer ?
#
loop_
_entity_poly.entity_id
_entity_poly.type
_entity_poly.pdbx_seq_one_letter_code
_entity_poly.pdbx_strand_id
1 'polypeptide(L)'
;MSEQEKKSPSEHRAGFVSIVGRPNVGKSTLTNALVGQKVAITSSRPETTRHNVRGVVQGEDYQLVLVDTPGLHRPRTLLGKRLNDMVREALVDVDAVVFCVPADQKIGPGDRYIAAELKELNIPVILAVTKADLVSKEQMVAALVAAGELGDWKEIVPVSAVEGEVSVLADQIAKYLPPSPPLYPRDQVSDESVEKMIAEFVREAALEGVREELPHSIAVQVEEILYQGEDHGPHLGYGTHRAPEKDKDTGESTEDEAGSDSGNSSSATTAQGTAASPLKETKPLDVHVNVFVERDSQKGILIGKGGSHIRRVRIKSKRQIQKLLGQPVQLHLHVRVAKNWQSDTKMLGRLGF
;
A
#
# COMPACT_ATOMS: atom_id res chain seq x y z
N MET A 1 6.59 50.34 -6.31
CA MET A 1 5.30 49.65 -6.12
C MET A 1 5.39 48.38 -6.97
N SER A 2 5.77 47.28 -6.38
CA SER A 2 5.87 45.99 -7.06
C SER A 2 4.47 45.36 -7.07
N GLU A 3 3.92 45.20 -8.25
CA GLU A 3 2.75 44.36 -8.50
C GLU A 3 3.13 42.92 -8.13
N GLN A 4 2.66 42.45 -6.99
CA GLN A 4 2.57 41.02 -6.71
C GLN A 4 1.52 40.47 -7.68
N GLU A 5 1.95 39.74 -8.70
CA GLU A 5 1.08 38.89 -9.50
C GLU A 5 0.28 38.01 -8.54
N LYS A 6 -1.00 38.30 -8.38
CA LYS A 6 -1.97 37.42 -7.77
C LYS A 6 -2.04 36.17 -8.65
N LYS A 7 -1.29 35.12 -8.28
CA LYS A 7 -1.49 33.79 -8.82
C LYS A 7 -2.98 33.47 -8.67
N SER A 8 -3.69 33.32 -9.77
CA SER A 8 -5.08 32.84 -9.75
C SER A 8 -5.10 31.53 -8.95
N PRO A 9 -6.13 31.24 -8.14
CA PRO A 9 -6.21 29.99 -7.43
C PRO A 9 -6.04 28.87 -8.47
N SER A 10 -4.98 28.06 -8.34
CA SER A 10 -4.78 26.92 -9.21
C SER A 10 -5.97 25.99 -9.00
N GLU A 11 -6.63 25.62 -10.09
CA GLU A 11 -7.77 24.74 -10.05
C GLU A 11 -7.26 23.36 -9.57
N HIS A 12 -7.75 22.91 -8.39
CA HIS A 12 -7.35 21.62 -7.83
C HIS A 12 -7.68 20.48 -8.80
N ARG A 13 -6.75 19.55 -8.98
CA ARG A 13 -6.88 18.39 -9.87
C ARG A 13 -6.84 17.10 -9.07
N ALA A 14 -7.76 16.21 -9.34
CA ALA A 14 -7.71 14.89 -8.72
C ALA A 14 -8.17 13.82 -9.71
N GLY A 15 -7.58 12.63 -9.61
CA GLY A 15 -7.96 11.54 -10.50
C GLY A 15 -7.24 10.24 -10.17
N PHE A 16 -7.70 9.17 -10.82
CA PHE A 16 -7.15 7.84 -10.70
C PHE A 16 -6.02 7.62 -11.70
N VAL A 17 -4.94 7.00 -11.23
CA VAL A 17 -3.72 6.79 -12.03
C VAL A 17 -3.28 5.34 -11.90
N SER A 18 -3.35 4.57 -12.97
CA SER A 18 -2.88 3.18 -12.96
C SER A 18 -1.38 3.09 -13.19
N ILE A 19 -0.68 2.30 -12.37
CA ILE A 19 0.75 2.03 -12.53
C ILE A 19 0.93 0.65 -13.14
N VAL A 20 1.42 0.59 -14.38
CA VAL A 20 1.57 -0.64 -15.16
C VAL A 20 3.01 -0.90 -15.56
N GLY A 21 3.32 -2.14 -15.91
CA GLY A 21 4.65 -2.57 -16.35
C GLY A 21 4.89 -4.04 -16.06
N ARG A 22 5.99 -4.59 -16.55
CA ARG A 22 6.40 -5.97 -16.29
C ARG A 22 6.55 -6.24 -14.78
N PRO A 23 6.58 -7.50 -14.34
CA PRO A 23 7.03 -7.84 -12.99
C PRO A 23 8.44 -7.30 -12.72
N ASN A 24 8.70 -6.85 -11.50
CA ASN A 24 10.02 -6.40 -10.98
C ASN A 24 10.61 -5.13 -11.66
N VAL A 25 9.80 -4.34 -12.36
CA VAL A 25 10.24 -3.04 -12.89
C VAL A 25 10.21 -1.91 -11.85
N GLY A 26 9.71 -2.15 -10.64
CA GLY A 26 9.70 -1.17 -9.55
C GLY A 26 8.36 -0.48 -9.29
N LYS A 27 7.23 -0.98 -9.83
CA LYS A 27 5.88 -0.39 -9.65
C LYS A 27 5.52 -0.12 -8.20
N SER A 28 5.46 -1.16 -7.36
CA SER A 28 5.08 -1.04 -5.94
C SER A 28 6.09 -0.21 -5.13
N THR A 29 7.39 -0.22 -5.51
CA THR A 29 8.39 0.65 -4.89
C THR A 29 8.11 2.11 -5.24
N LEU A 30 7.76 2.38 -6.51
CA LEU A 30 7.38 3.71 -6.98
C LEU A 30 6.09 4.19 -6.30
N THR A 31 5.09 3.34 -6.19
CA THR A 31 3.83 3.64 -5.47
C THR A 31 4.12 4.06 -4.03
N ASN A 32 4.91 3.26 -3.30
CA ASN A 32 5.28 3.58 -1.91
C ASN A 32 6.06 4.91 -1.80
N ALA A 33 6.97 5.17 -2.73
CA ALA A 33 7.76 6.40 -2.75
C ALA A 33 6.89 7.64 -3.02
N LEU A 34 5.96 7.55 -3.98
CA LEU A 34 5.02 8.63 -4.30
C LEU A 34 4.06 8.92 -3.13
N VAL A 35 3.55 7.88 -2.47
CA VAL A 35 2.66 8.01 -1.29
C VAL A 35 3.43 8.48 -0.04
N GLY A 36 4.75 8.28 0.01
CA GLY A 36 5.59 8.61 1.18
C GLY A 36 5.49 7.59 2.32
N GLN A 37 4.74 6.52 2.15
CA GLN A 37 4.64 5.42 3.12
C GLN A 37 4.35 4.08 2.43
N LYS A 38 4.51 3.00 3.20
CA LYS A 38 4.35 1.65 2.67
C LYS A 38 2.87 1.25 2.60
N VAL A 39 2.30 1.29 1.41
CA VAL A 39 0.94 0.83 1.08
C VAL A 39 0.95 -0.48 0.29
N ALA A 40 2.01 -0.74 -0.47
CA ALA A 40 2.19 -1.97 -1.25
C ALA A 40 3.41 -2.75 -0.77
N ILE A 41 3.36 -4.07 -0.83
CA ILE A 41 4.53 -4.90 -0.54
C ILE A 41 5.50 -4.93 -1.71
N THR A 42 6.77 -5.08 -1.39
CA THR A 42 7.85 -5.11 -2.38
C THR A 42 8.66 -6.39 -2.27
N SER A 43 9.00 -6.98 -3.41
CA SER A 43 9.87 -8.16 -3.46
C SER A 43 10.61 -8.22 -4.79
N SER A 44 11.76 -8.88 -4.79
CA SER A 44 12.48 -9.23 -6.03
C SER A 44 11.80 -10.36 -6.83
N ARG A 45 10.71 -10.94 -6.30
CA ARG A 45 9.99 -12.04 -6.94
C ARG A 45 8.93 -11.52 -7.91
N PRO A 46 8.72 -12.17 -9.06
CA PRO A 46 7.59 -11.86 -9.93
C PRO A 46 6.27 -12.15 -9.22
N GLU A 47 5.18 -11.52 -9.68
CA GLU A 47 3.83 -11.66 -9.12
C GLU A 47 3.74 -11.33 -7.61
N THR A 48 4.52 -10.32 -7.18
CA THR A 48 4.48 -9.84 -5.80
C THR A 48 3.15 -9.14 -5.51
N THR A 49 2.73 -8.20 -6.35
CA THR A 49 1.42 -7.56 -6.26
C THR A 49 0.38 -8.49 -6.87
N ARG A 50 -0.65 -8.84 -6.11
CA ARG A 50 -1.73 -9.75 -6.52
C ARG A 50 -3.12 -9.15 -6.39
N HIS A 51 -3.21 -7.92 -5.91
CA HIS A 51 -4.40 -7.10 -5.82
C HIS A 51 -4.09 -5.72 -6.34
N ASN A 52 -5.11 -4.99 -6.79
CA ASN A 52 -4.97 -3.58 -7.07
C ASN A 52 -4.89 -2.85 -5.72
N VAL A 53 -3.74 -2.28 -5.42
CA VAL A 53 -3.51 -1.50 -4.18
C VAL A 53 -3.68 -0.03 -4.50
N ARG A 54 -4.55 0.66 -3.75
CA ARG A 54 -4.74 2.10 -3.88
C ARG A 54 -3.89 2.85 -2.88
N GLY A 55 -3.14 3.83 -3.40
CA GLY A 55 -2.35 4.77 -2.61
C GLY A 55 -2.71 6.20 -2.95
N VAL A 56 -2.88 7.06 -1.96
CA VAL A 56 -3.27 8.46 -2.16
C VAL A 56 -2.06 9.35 -1.97
N VAL A 57 -1.74 10.15 -3.00
CA VAL A 57 -0.68 11.16 -2.97
C VAL A 57 -1.33 12.53 -2.86
N GLN A 58 -0.92 13.29 -1.85
CA GLN A 58 -1.41 14.64 -1.62
C GLN A 58 -0.38 15.66 -2.11
N GLY A 59 -0.74 16.45 -3.12
CA GLY A 59 0.00 17.63 -3.52
C GLY A 59 -0.61 18.91 -2.96
N GLU A 60 -0.01 20.04 -3.27
CA GLU A 60 -0.57 21.36 -2.90
C GLU A 60 -1.90 21.61 -3.63
N ASP A 61 -1.90 21.42 -4.95
CA ASP A 61 -3.01 21.69 -5.86
C ASP A 61 -3.53 20.42 -6.56
N TYR A 62 -3.13 19.22 -6.11
CA TYR A 62 -3.59 17.99 -6.72
C TYR A 62 -3.69 16.82 -5.72
N GLN A 63 -4.46 15.81 -6.12
CA GLN A 63 -4.51 14.52 -5.44
C GLN A 63 -4.43 13.40 -6.49
N LEU A 64 -3.43 12.50 -6.38
CA LEU A 64 -3.34 11.32 -7.22
C LEU A 64 -3.86 10.11 -6.45
N VAL A 65 -4.81 9.39 -7.00
CA VAL A 65 -5.21 8.08 -6.49
C VAL A 65 -4.51 7.01 -7.32
N LEU A 66 -3.35 6.57 -6.83
CA LEU A 66 -2.53 5.58 -7.51
C LEU A 66 -3.17 4.19 -7.38
N VAL A 67 -3.26 3.46 -8.48
CA VAL A 67 -3.67 2.06 -8.51
C VAL A 67 -2.45 1.22 -8.89
N ASP A 68 -1.75 0.64 -7.89
CA ASP A 68 -0.64 -0.30 -8.11
C ASP A 68 -1.21 -1.63 -8.58
N THR A 69 -0.82 -2.06 -9.77
CA THR A 69 -1.37 -3.23 -10.41
C THR A 69 -0.40 -4.41 -10.41
N PRO A 70 -0.89 -5.66 -10.49
CA PRO A 70 -0.05 -6.80 -10.82
C PRO A 70 0.80 -6.55 -12.06
N GLY A 71 1.96 -7.21 -12.15
CA GLY A 71 2.80 -7.10 -13.35
C GLY A 71 2.16 -7.83 -14.54
N LEU A 72 1.97 -7.15 -15.66
CA LEU A 72 1.50 -7.75 -16.90
C LEU A 72 2.53 -8.71 -17.48
N HIS A 73 2.11 -9.94 -17.73
CA HIS A 73 2.93 -10.98 -18.33
C HIS A 73 2.08 -12.03 -19.05
N ARG A 74 2.68 -12.90 -19.84
CA ARG A 74 1.95 -13.98 -20.50
C ARG A 74 1.49 -15.02 -19.46
N PRO A 75 0.15 -15.18 -19.20
CA PRO A 75 -0.34 -16.01 -18.13
C PRO A 75 -0.14 -17.50 -18.42
N ARG A 76 0.27 -18.27 -17.40
CA ARG A 76 0.42 -19.73 -17.47
C ARG A 76 -0.54 -20.48 -16.55
N THR A 77 -1.15 -19.79 -15.60
CA THR A 77 -2.07 -20.34 -14.60
C THR A 77 -3.39 -19.58 -14.62
N LEU A 78 -4.42 -20.12 -13.99
CA LEU A 78 -5.71 -19.42 -13.80
C LEU A 78 -5.52 -18.14 -12.98
N LEU A 79 -4.70 -18.22 -11.91
CA LEU A 79 -4.31 -17.04 -11.12
C LEU A 79 -3.68 -15.96 -12.00
N GLY A 80 -2.65 -16.33 -12.82
CA GLY A 80 -2.01 -15.37 -13.72
C GLY A 80 -2.96 -14.72 -14.72
N LYS A 81 -3.97 -15.48 -15.20
CA LYS A 81 -5.01 -14.94 -16.06
C LYS A 81 -5.87 -13.91 -15.34
N ARG A 82 -6.33 -14.22 -14.12
CA ARG A 82 -7.09 -13.28 -13.29
C ARG A 82 -6.30 -12.02 -12.95
N LEU A 83 -5.00 -12.15 -12.67
CA LEU A 83 -4.14 -10.99 -12.41
C LEU A 83 -4.05 -10.06 -13.62
N ASN A 84 -3.94 -10.61 -14.84
CA ASN A 84 -3.97 -9.79 -16.05
C ASN A 84 -5.35 -9.13 -16.28
N ASP A 85 -6.44 -9.84 -16.00
CA ASP A 85 -7.80 -9.30 -16.12
C ASP A 85 -7.98 -8.12 -15.13
N MET A 86 -7.52 -8.25 -13.88
CA MET A 86 -7.52 -7.15 -12.91
C MET A 86 -6.73 -5.91 -13.38
N VAL A 87 -5.61 -6.10 -14.10
CA VAL A 87 -4.86 -4.97 -14.69
C VAL A 87 -5.68 -4.30 -15.77
N ARG A 88 -6.34 -5.06 -16.65
CA ARG A 88 -7.18 -4.50 -17.70
C ARG A 88 -8.39 -3.76 -17.14
N GLU A 89 -9.04 -4.32 -16.12
CA GLU A 89 -10.11 -3.64 -15.40
C GLU A 89 -9.64 -2.31 -14.79
N ALA A 90 -8.44 -2.31 -14.18
CA ALA A 90 -7.84 -1.09 -13.62
C ALA A 90 -7.43 -0.04 -14.67
N LEU A 91 -7.45 -0.37 -15.96
CA LEU A 91 -7.17 0.56 -17.06
C LEU A 91 -8.43 1.17 -17.67
N VAL A 92 -9.62 0.68 -17.33
CA VAL A 92 -10.89 1.16 -17.91
C VAL A 92 -11.30 2.51 -17.31
N ASP A 93 -11.14 2.66 -15.98
CA ASP A 93 -11.70 3.78 -15.23
C ASP A 93 -10.58 4.64 -14.59
N VAL A 94 -9.54 4.98 -15.38
CA VAL A 94 -8.46 5.86 -14.89
C VAL A 94 -8.26 7.08 -15.78
N ASP A 95 -7.81 8.17 -15.17
CA ASP A 95 -7.58 9.45 -15.84
C ASP A 95 -6.19 9.51 -16.50
N ALA A 96 -5.24 8.74 -15.99
CA ALA A 96 -3.89 8.64 -16.55
C ALA A 96 -3.26 7.27 -16.25
N VAL A 97 -2.22 6.93 -17.01
CA VAL A 97 -1.42 5.71 -16.80
C VAL A 97 0.05 6.07 -16.65
N VAL A 98 0.72 5.46 -15.67
CA VAL A 98 2.17 5.45 -15.55
C VAL A 98 2.70 4.12 -16.04
N PHE A 99 3.41 4.12 -17.16
CA PHE A 99 4.08 2.94 -17.69
C PHE A 99 5.52 2.88 -17.19
N CYS A 100 5.83 1.86 -16.38
CA CYS A 100 7.15 1.68 -15.78
C CYS A 100 8.04 0.77 -16.62
N VAL A 101 9.22 1.28 -16.98
CA VAL A 101 10.29 0.56 -17.70
C VAL A 101 11.59 0.74 -16.93
N PRO A 102 12.33 -0.32 -16.57
CA PRO A 102 13.53 -0.19 -15.74
C PRO A 102 14.74 0.20 -16.59
N ALA A 103 15.55 1.16 -16.11
CA ALA A 103 16.76 1.63 -16.78
C ALA A 103 17.90 0.60 -16.80
N ASP A 104 17.94 -0.30 -15.80
CA ASP A 104 18.96 -1.34 -15.61
C ASP A 104 18.80 -2.55 -16.55
N GLN A 105 17.80 -2.55 -17.43
CA GLN A 105 17.48 -3.66 -18.31
C GLN A 105 17.15 -3.17 -19.73
N LYS A 106 17.49 -3.99 -20.71
CA LYS A 106 17.09 -3.71 -22.11
C LYS A 106 15.57 -3.89 -22.29
N ILE A 107 15.00 -3.08 -23.17
CA ILE A 107 13.61 -3.22 -23.62
C ILE A 107 13.38 -4.63 -24.16
N GLY A 108 12.46 -5.33 -23.53
CA GLY A 108 12.13 -6.73 -23.86
C GLY A 108 10.79 -6.88 -24.57
N PRO A 109 10.44 -8.14 -24.96
CA PRO A 109 9.15 -8.43 -25.58
C PRO A 109 7.95 -8.06 -24.69
N GLY A 110 8.10 -8.18 -23.36
CA GLY A 110 7.04 -7.81 -22.40
C GLY A 110 6.78 -6.30 -22.39
N ASP A 111 7.82 -5.46 -22.48
CA ASP A 111 7.66 -4.00 -22.55
C ASP A 111 6.95 -3.59 -23.85
N ARG A 112 7.34 -4.22 -24.98
CA ARG A 112 6.69 -3.98 -26.29
C ARG A 112 5.24 -4.41 -26.30
N TYR A 113 4.92 -5.54 -25.66
CA TYR A 113 3.56 -6.03 -25.54
C TYR A 113 2.69 -5.03 -24.76
N ILE A 114 3.16 -4.56 -23.60
CA ILE A 114 2.44 -3.57 -22.78
C ILE A 114 2.30 -2.25 -23.55
N ALA A 115 3.38 -1.77 -24.17
CA ALA A 115 3.35 -0.55 -24.98
C ALA A 115 2.30 -0.62 -26.09
N ALA A 116 2.15 -1.80 -26.75
CA ALA A 116 1.14 -2.01 -27.78
C ALA A 116 -0.28 -1.97 -27.21
N GLU A 117 -0.54 -2.59 -26.05
CA GLU A 117 -1.85 -2.50 -25.38
C GLU A 117 -2.17 -1.06 -24.96
N LEU A 118 -1.18 -0.29 -24.45
CA LEU A 118 -1.39 1.09 -24.03
C LEU A 118 -1.66 2.07 -25.17
N LYS A 119 -1.18 1.79 -26.38
CA LYS A 119 -1.45 2.60 -27.59
C LYS A 119 -2.92 2.61 -27.99
N GLU A 120 -3.65 1.54 -27.67
CA GLU A 120 -5.08 1.41 -27.97
C GLU A 120 -5.96 2.21 -26.99
N LEU A 121 -5.36 2.70 -25.88
CA LEU A 121 -6.09 3.46 -24.88
C LEU A 121 -6.11 4.95 -25.25
N ASN A 122 -7.28 5.57 -25.13
CA ASN A 122 -7.44 7.01 -25.38
C ASN A 122 -7.28 7.83 -24.08
N ILE A 123 -6.24 7.51 -23.30
CA ILE A 123 -5.90 8.17 -22.03
C ILE A 123 -4.43 8.58 -22.06
N PRO A 124 -4.04 9.65 -21.32
CA PRO A 124 -2.64 10.07 -21.24
C PRO A 124 -1.77 9.01 -20.58
N VAL A 125 -0.66 8.65 -21.22
CA VAL A 125 0.33 7.73 -20.72
C VAL A 125 1.64 8.45 -20.45
N ILE A 126 2.12 8.39 -19.21
CA ILE A 126 3.41 8.91 -18.77
C ILE A 126 4.37 7.74 -18.63
N LEU A 127 5.51 7.80 -19.33
CA LEU A 127 6.53 6.77 -19.24
C LEU A 127 7.49 7.08 -18.10
N ALA A 128 7.54 6.22 -17.07
CA ALA A 128 8.49 6.30 -15.96
C ALA A 128 9.67 5.34 -16.22
N VAL A 129 10.86 5.90 -16.45
CA VAL A 129 12.09 5.11 -16.55
C VAL A 129 12.65 4.93 -15.14
N THR A 130 12.34 3.78 -14.54
CA THR A 130 12.58 3.48 -13.12
C THR A 130 14.02 2.99 -12.87
N LYS A 131 14.43 2.93 -11.57
CA LYS A 131 15.74 2.48 -11.11
C LYS A 131 16.90 3.32 -11.65
N ALA A 132 16.69 4.63 -11.69
CA ALA A 132 17.71 5.59 -12.13
C ALA A 132 19.00 5.50 -11.29
N ASP A 133 18.89 5.12 -10.03
CA ASP A 133 19.98 4.88 -9.08
C ASP A 133 20.93 3.73 -9.47
N LEU A 134 20.53 2.82 -10.37
CA LEU A 134 21.32 1.65 -10.73
C LEU A 134 22.15 1.81 -12.02
N VAL A 135 22.09 2.97 -12.67
CA VAL A 135 22.72 3.18 -13.97
C VAL A 135 23.52 4.48 -14.03
N SER A 136 24.52 4.53 -14.90
CA SER A 136 25.26 5.78 -15.16
C SER A 136 24.40 6.77 -15.96
N LYS A 137 24.83 8.04 -16.04
CA LYS A 137 24.15 9.06 -16.83
C LYS A 137 24.05 8.68 -18.32
N GLU A 138 25.11 8.11 -18.87
CA GLU A 138 25.16 7.66 -20.28
C GLU A 138 24.19 6.50 -20.52
N GLN A 139 24.11 5.56 -19.57
CA GLN A 139 23.16 4.45 -19.63
C GLN A 139 21.73 4.94 -19.49
N MET A 140 21.48 5.96 -18.63
CA MET A 140 20.19 6.58 -18.49
C MET A 140 19.73 7.24 -19.78
N VAL A 141 20.60 8.00 -20.45
CA VAL A 141 20.26 8.61 -21.75
C VAL A 141 19.90 7.54 -22.77
N ALA A 142 20.69 6.47 -22.86
CA ALA A 142 20.38 5.36 -23.76
C ALA A 142 19.04 4.66 -23.41
N ALA A 143 18.72 4.50 -22.12
CA ALA A 143 17.46 3.93 -21.66
C ALA A 143 16.27 4.82 -22.00
N LEU A 144 16.39 6.15 -21.83
CA LEU A 144 15.36 7.13 -22.20
C LEU A 144 15.05 7.11 -23.70
N VAL A 145 16.09 7.07 -24.55
CA VAL A 145 15.92 6.98 -26.00
C VAL A 145 15.23 5.68 -26.38
N ALA A 146 15.72 4.54 -25.89
CA ALA A 146 15.11 3.24 -26.19
C ALA A 146 13.67 3.12 -25.69
N ALA A 147 13.35 3.70 -24.53
CA ALA A 147 12.00 3.73 -23.97
C ALA A 147 11.07 4.65 -24.78
N GLY A 148 11.59 5.78 -25.27
CA GLY A 148 10.86 6.71 -26.15
C GLY A 148 10.45 6.07 -27.47
N GLU A 149 11.25 5.15 -28.02
CA GLU A 149 10.92 4.42 -29.26
C GLU A 149 9.76 3.42 -29.10
N LEU A 150 9.32 3.10 -27.89
CA LEU A 150 8.20 2.18 -27.66
C LEU A 150 6.84 2.76 -28.05
N GLY A 151 6.67 4.08 -28.02
CA GLY A 151 5.38 4.72 -28.29
C GLY A 151 5.43 6.23 -28.24
N ASP A 152 4.26 6.83 -28.40
CA ASP A 152 4.05 8.29 -28.24
C ASP A 152 3.53 8.58 -26.84
N TRP A 153 4.43 8.96 -25.96
CA TRP A 153 4.16 9.20 -24.54
C TRP A 153 3.95 10.70 -24.28
N LYS A 154 3.06 11.03 -23.35
CA LYS A 154 2.83 12.42 -22.95
C LYS A 154 4.08 13.02 -22.31
N GLU A 155 4.73 12.23 -21.45
CA GLU A 155 5.97 12.61 -20.76
C GLU A 155 6.86 11.36 -20.62
N ILE A 156 8.18 11.59 -20.55
CA ILE A 156 9.17 10.54 -20.22
C ILE A 156 9.98 11.04 -19.04
N VAL A 157 9.85 10.38 -17.89
CA VAL A 157 10.43 10.84 -16.63
C VAL A 157 11.37 9.77 -16.06
N PRO A 158 12.68 10.04 -15.89
CA PRO A 158 13.56 9.16 -15.12
C PRO A 158 13.25 9.29 -13.62
N VAL A 159 13.21 8.16 -12.91
CA VAL A 159 12.85 8.13 -11.48
C VAL A 159 13.72 7.17 -10.69
N SER A 160 14.13 7.57 -9.48
CA SER A 160 14.67 6.70 -8.43
C SER A 160 13.72 6.68 -7.24
N ALA A 161 12.93 5.63 -7.15
CA ALA A 161 12.01 5.43 -6.02
C ALA A 161 12.76 5.16 -4.70
N VAL A 162 13.97 4.64 -4.75
CA VAL A 162 14.80 4.34 -3.57
C VAL A 162 15.43 5.61 -2.99
N GLU A 163 15.83 6.54 -3.84
CA GLU A 163 16.39 7.84 -3.44
C GLU A 163 15.30 8.88 -3.14
N GLY A 164 14.03 8.56 -3.41
CA GLY A 164 12.90 9.45 -3.16
C GLY A 164 12.71 10.54 -4.24
N GLU A 165 13.40 10.44 -5.36
CA GLU A 165 13.30 11.38 -6.49
C GLU A 165 12.07 11.07 -7.35
N VAL A 166 10.88 11.36 -6.81
CA VAL A 166 9.59 11.03 -7.45
C VAL A 166 8.63 12.23 -7.60
N SER A 167 8.96 13.38 -6.99
CA SER A 167 8.10 14.56 -7.02
C SER A 167 7.86 15.07 -8.44
N VAL A 168 8.90 15.09 -9.29
CA VAL A 168 8.77 15.49 -10.69
C VAL A 168 7.75 14.63 -11.43
N LEU A 169 7.76 13.32 -11.18
CA LEU A 169 6.77 12.42 -11.79
C LEU A 169 5.35 12.75 -11.31
N ALA A 170 5.15 12.99 -10.01
CA ALA A 170 3.84 13.35 -9.46
C ALA A 170 3.31 14.63 -10.10
N ASP A 171 4.14 15.66 -10.23
CA ASP A 171 3.78 16.94 -10.84
C ASP A 171 3.46 16.79 -12.35
N GLN A 172 4.20 15.93 -13.08
CA GLN A 172 3.90 15.65 -14.48
C GLN A 172 2.55 14.94 -14.63
N ILE A 173 2.26 13.93 -13.78
CA ILE A 173 0.98 13.21 -13.81
C ILE A 173 -0.18 14.20 -13.55
N ALA A 174 -0.04 15.06 -12.54
CA ALA A 174 -1.08 16.02 -12.14
C ALA A 174 -1.57 16.93 -13.29
N LYS A 175 -0.72 17.26 -14.26
CA LYS A 175 -1.07 18.08 -15.43
C LYS A 175 -2.16 17.46 -16.29
N TYR A 176 -2.25 16.15 -16.30
CA TYR A 176 -3.16 15.39 -17.17
C TYR A 176 -4.44 14.96 -16.45
N LEU A 177 -4.56 15.24 -15.14
CA LEU A 177 -5.77 14.95 -14.39
C LEU A 177 -6.86 16.01 -14.63
N PRO A 178 -8.14 15.63 -14.53
CA PRO A 178 -9.24 16.57 -14.63
C PRO A 178 -9.28 17.54 -13.44
N PRO A 179 -9.84 18.74 -13.62
CA PRO A 179 -10.26 19.58 -12.49
C PRO A 179 -11.26 18.82 -11.63
N SER A 180 -10.95 18.68 -10.35
CA SER A 180 -11.77 17.91 -9.40
C SER A 180 -11.46 18.35 -7.97
N PRO A 181 -12.44 18.36 -7.07
CA PRO A 181 -12.14 18.41 -5.64
C PRO A 181 -11.39 17.15 -5.20
N PRO A 182 -10.74 17.15 -4.02
CA PRO A 182 -10.12 15.96 -3.46
C PRO A 182 -11.11 14.79 -3.39
N LEU A 183 -10.69 13.61 -3.83
CA LEU A 183 -11.49 12.38 -3.85
C LEU A 183 -11.45 11.65 -2.49
N TYR A 184 -10.36 11.86 -1.75
CA TYR A 184 -10.11 11.26 -0.44
C TYR A 184 -9.76 12.35 0.58
N PRO A 185 -10.04 12.13 1.89
CA PRO A 185 -9.56 13.00 2.96
C PRO A 185 -8.04 13.19 2.91
N ARG A 186 -7.55 14.36 3.32
CA ARG A 186 -6.12 14.69 3.23
C ARG A 186 -5.20 13.82 4.08
N ASP A 187 -5.71 13.24 5.13
CA ASP A 187 -4.99 12.33 6.03
C ASP A 187 -5.05 10.86 5.59
N GLN A 188 -5.87 10.54 4.59
CA GLN A 188 -5.99 9.19 4.07
C GLN A 188 -4.91 8.90 3.03
N VAL A 189 -4.17 7.81 3.22
CA VAL A 189 -3.06 7.38 2.35
C VAL A 189 -3.35 6.11 1.56
N SER A 190 -4.38 5.36 1.97
CA SER A 190 -4.86 4.15 1.28
C SER A 190 -6.28 3.84 1.73
N ASP A 191 -7.01 3.08 0.92
CA ASP A 191 -8.34 2.53 1.25
C ASP A 191 -8.30 1.01 1.51
N GLU A 192 -7.09 0.43 1.57
CA GLU A 192 -6.93 -0.99 1.85
C GLU A 192 -7.33 -1.34 3.29
N SER A 193 -8.04 -2.47 3.47
CA SER A 193 -8.40 -2.92 4.80
C SER A 193 -7.18 -3.36 5.61
N VAL A 194 -7.29 -3.25 6.93
CA VAL A 194 -6.23 -3.65 7.87
C VAL A 194 -5.86 -5.13 7.69
N GLU A 195 -6.86 -5.99 7.50
CA GLU A 195 -6.68 -7.44 7.31
C GLU A 195 -5.87 -7.73 6.04
N LYS A 196 -6.17 -7.03 4.93
CA LYS A 196 -5.39 -7.17 3.69
C LYS A 196 -3.96 -6.72 3.88
N MET A 197 -3.73 -5.57 4.53
CA MET A 197 -2.39 -5.07 4.81
C MET A 197 -1.59 -6.05 5.68
N ILE A 198 -2.21 -6.63 6.72
CA ILE A 198 -1.60 -7.64 7.58
C ILE A 198 -1.23 -8.89 6.77
N ALA A 199 -2.17 -9.39 5.94
CA ALA A 199 -1.93 -10.55 5.08
C ALA A 199 -0.75 -10.30 4.13
N GLU A 200 -0.68 -9.12 3.51
CA GLU A 200 0.40 -8.74 2.60
C GLU A 200 1.75 -8.62 3.32
N PHE A 201 1.82 -8.05 4.53
CA PHE A 201 3.07 -8.01 5.32
C PHE A 201 3.58 -9.40 5.69
N VAL A 202 2.68 -10.33 6.04
CA VAL A 202 3.05 -11.73 6.29
C VAL A 202 3.51 -12.39 4.99
N ARG A 203 2.84 -12.12 3.86
CA ARG A 203 3.22 -12.65 2.54
C ARG A 203 4.57 -12.13 2.09
N GLU A 204 4.86 -10.85 2.23
CA GLU A 204 6.17 -10.26 1.93
C GLU A 204 7.29 -10.94 2.72
N ALA A 205 7.11 -11.09 4.03
CA ALA A 205 8.07 -11.74 4.89
C ALA A 205 8.26 -13.23 4.53
N ALA A 206 7.19 -13.91 4.10
CA ALA A 206 7.23 -15.30 3.68
C ALA A 206 7.94 -15.50 2.32
N LEU A 207 7.88 -14.50 1.43
CA LEU A 207 8.57 -14.51 0.14
C LEU A 207 10.09 -14.37 0.28
N GLU A 208 10.58 -13.82 1.38
CA GLU A 208 12.01 -13.70 1.63
C GLU A 208 12.66 -15.05 1.94
N GLY A 209 13.75 -15.34 1.28
CA GLY A 209 14.52 -16.56 1.52
C GLY A 209 13.94 -17.83 0.91
N VAL A 210 12.77 -17.78 0.28
CA VAL A 210 12.22 -18.89 -0.50
C VAL A 210 12.64 -18.78 -1.97
N ARG A 211 12.76 -19.93 -2.65
CA ARG A 211 13.26 -20.02 -4.03
C ARG A 211 12.34 -20.90 -4.88
N GLU A 212 12.64 -20.95 -6.17
CA GLU A 212 11.94 -21.77 -7.17
C GLU A 212 10.44 -21.44 -7.27
N GLU A 213 9.56 -22.42 -7.25
CA GLU A 213 8.11 -22.25 -7.42
C GLU A 213 7.35 -21.90 -6.14
N LEU A 214 8.00 -21.98 -4.97
CA LEU A 214 7.34 -21.74 -3.68
C LEU A 214 6.78 -20.31 -3.56
N PRO A 215 7.43 -19.23 -4.06
CA PRO A 215 6.87 -17.88 -4.03
C PRO A 215 5.49 -17.76 -4.67
N HIS A 216 5.26 -18.46 -5.77
CA HIS A 216 3.99 -18.43 -6.50
C HIS A 216 2.87 -19.15 -5.73
N SER A 217 3.23 -20.16 -4.93
CA SER A 217 2.30 -21.04 -4.21
C SER A 217 1.87 -20.51 -2.83
N ILE A 218 2.44 -19.40 -2.36
CA ILE A 218 2.11 -18.82 -1.05
C ILE A 218 0.89 -17.90 -1.18
N ALA A 219 -0.16 -18.18 -0.41
CA ALA A 219 -1.27 -17.26 -0.17
C ALA A 219 -1.43 -17.03 1.34
N VAL A 220 -1.95 -15.87 1.72
CA VAL A 220 -2.10 -15.49 3.13
C VAL A 220 -3.49 -14.91 3.35
N GLN A 221 -4.11 -15.27 4.46
CA GLN A 221 -5.41 -14.77 4.87
C GLN A 221 -5.42 -14.54 6.37
N VAL A 222 -5.88 -13.40 6.82
CA VAL A 222 -6.19 -13.15 8.22
C VAL A 222 -7.43 -13.96 8.57
N GLU A 223 -7.36 -14.72 9.66
CA GLU A 223 -8.47 -15.50 10.16
C GLU A 223 -9.33 -14.67 11.13
N GLU A 224 -8.64 -14.01 12.07
CA GLU A 224 -9.29 -13.13 13.05
C GLU A 224 -8.30 -12.17 13.69
N ILE A 225 -8.82 -11.07 14.20
CA ILE A 225 -8.12 -10.08 15.04
C ILE A 225 -8.92 -9.94 16.32
N LEU A 226 -8.34 -10.35 17.46
CA LEU A 226 -9.00 -10.33 18.77
C LEU A 226 -8.49 -9.17 19.62
N TYR A 227 -9.41 -8.36 20.10
CA TYR A 227 -9.15 -7.30 21.05
C TYR A 227 -9.28 -7.85 22.46
N GLN A 228 -8.21 -7.90 23.24
CA GLN A 228 -8.30 -8.34 24.63
C GLN A 228 -8.99 -7.26 25.50
N GLY A 229 -10.29 -7.35 25.69
CA GLY A 229 -10.99 -6.55 26.67
C GLY A 229 -12.33 -5.94 26.31
N GLU A 230 -12.78 -5.96 25.06
CA GLU A 230 -14.13 -5.49 24.69
C GLU A 230 -14.65 -6.29 23.49
N ASP A 231 -15.92 -6.65 23.59
CA ASP A 231 -16.68 -7.39 22.56
C ASP A 231 -17.06 -6.42 21.41
N HIS A 232 -16.09 -5.99 20.61
CA HIS A 232 -16.34 -5.15 19.44
C HIS A 232 -16.00 -5.92 18.17
N GLY A 233 -17.06 -6.26 17.44
CA GLY A 233 -16.99 -6.96 16.18
C GLY A 233 -16.10 -6.25 15.13
N PRO A 234 -15.74 -6.94 14.03
CA PRO A 234 -14.69 -6.55 13.10
C PRO A 234 -15.16 -5.45 12.14
N HIS A 235 -14.97 -4.20 12.50
CA HIS A 235 -15.03 -3.06 11.56
C HIS A 235 -13.96 -2.03 11.87
N LEU A 236 -12.76 -2.25 11.33
CA LEU A 236 -11.75 -1.20 11.22
C LEU A 236 -11.62 -0.80 9.75
N GLY A 237 -12.49 0.14 9.34
CA GLY A 237 -12.21 0.95 8.15
C GLY A 237 -11.07 1.92 8.47
N TYR A 238 -10.09 2.03 7.60
CA TYR A 238 -9.15 3.14 7.60
C TYR A 238 -9.93 4.44 7.41
N GLY A 239 -9.89 5.30 8.40
CA GLY A 239 -10.47 6.64 8.31
C GLY A 239 -11.47 6.93 9.42
N THR A 240 -11.13 7.96 10.17
CA THR A 240 -11.87 8.68 11.20
C THR A 240 -11.67 8.21 12.65
N HIS A 241 -10.69 8.81 13.32
CA HIS A 241 -10.85 9.15 14.72
C HIS A 241 -11.94 10.21 14.83
N ARG A 242 -13.19 9.77 14.88
CA ARG A 242 -14.28 10.63 15.32
C ARG A 242 -14.24 10.64 16.83
N ALA A 243 -13.95 11.79 17.42
CA ALA A 243 -14.13 12.02 18.84
C ALA A 243 -15.60 11.74 19.21
N PRO A 244 -15.89 11.17 20.39
CA PRO A 244 -17.26 10.91 20.80
C PRO A 244 -18.00 12.24 20.92
N GLU A 245 -19.00 12.44 20.10
CA GLU A 245 -20.02 13.49 20.29
C GLU A 245 -20.71 13.24 21.63
N LYS A 246 -20.65 14.22 22.51
CA LYS A 246 -21.45 14.26 23.72
C LYS A 246 -22.90 14.46 23.31
N ASP A 247 -23.70 13.42 23.38
CA ASP A 247 -25.12 13.51 23.34
C ASP A 247 -25.59 14.32 24.56
N LYS A 248 -26.17 15.50 24.28
CA LYS A 248 -27.02 16.21 25.20
C LYS A 248 -28.37 15.57 25.08
N ASP A 249 -28.77 14.84 26.07
CA ASP A 249 -30.19 14.59 26.31
C ASP A 249 -30.62 15.19 27.63
N THR A 250 -31.71 15.90 27.53
CA THR A 250 -32.43 16.68 28.53
C THR A 250 -33.35 15.77 29.32
N GLY A 251 -33.44 15.99 30.65
CA GLY A 251 -34.56 15.48 31.42
C GLY A 251 -34.36 15.40 32.93
N GLU A 252 -34.65 16.50 33.58
CA GLU A 252 -35.41 16.73 34.83
C GLU A 252 -35.19 15.90 36.10
N SER A 253 -34.90 16.71 37.15
CA SER A 253 -35.40 16.72 38.55
C SER A 253 -35.09 15.51 39.44
N THR A 254 -34.58 15.68 40.63
CA THR A 254 -35.02 16.41 41.83
C THR A 254 -33.92 16.39 42.91
N GLU A 255 -33.83 17.48 43.65
CA GLU A 255 -33.51 17.78 45.05
C GLU A 255 -32.99 16.64 45.96
N ASP A 256 -31.90 16.82 46.73
CA ASP A 256 -31.86 17.48 48.04
C ASP A 256 -30.46 17.41 48.69
N GLU A 257 -30.09 18.56 49.27
CA GLU A 257 -29.39 18.92 50.51
C GLU A 257 -28.04 18.32 50.92
N ALA A 258 -27.14 19.25 51.09
CA ALA A 258 -26.51 19.78 52.32
C ALA A 258 -25.19 19.15 52.81
N GLY A 259 -24.24 20.02 53.04
CA GLY A 259 -23.22 19.87 54.10
C GLY A 259 -21.83 20.32 53.72
N SER A 260 -21.53 21.62 53.82
CA SER A 260 -20.41 22.32 54.50
C SER A 260 -19.17 21.46 54.88
N ASP A 261 -17.96 21.85 54.65
CA ASP A 261 -17.24 22.97 55.27
C ASP A 261 -15.78 23.08 54.82
N SER A 262 -15.37 24.27 54.65
CA SER A 262 -14.11 24.97 54.80
C SER A 262 -12.74 24.25 54.89
N GLY A 263 -11.74 24.86 54.25
CA GLY A 263 -10.47 25.05 54.89
C GLY A 263 -9.20 25.05 54.08
N ASN A 264 -8.88 26.19 53.51
CA ASN A 264 -7.61 26.91 53.57
C ASN A 264 -6.29 26.38 53.02
N SER A 265 -5.84 27.08 52.01
CA SER A 265 -4.50 27.63 51.69
C SER A 265 -3.23 26.87 52.08
N SER A 266 -2.34 26.68 51.08
CA SER A 266 -1.14 27.49 50.94
C SER A 266 -0.26 27.08 49.74
N SER A 267 0.25 28.10 49.14
CA SER A 267 1.20 28.18 48.03
C SER A 267 2.52 27.45 48.27
N ALA A 268 3.02 26.75 47.23
CA ALA A 268 4.47 26.76 46.94
C ALA A 268 4.70 26.41 45.45
N THR A 269 5.28 27.35 44.77
CA THR A 269 5.89 27.29 43.46
C THR A 269 7.08 26.36 43.49
N THR A 270 7.19 25.41 42.54
CA THR A 270 8.48 25.06 41.93
C THR A 270 8.35 24.13 40.74
N ALA A 271 9.01 24.56 39.63
CA ALA A 271 9.62 23.80 38.54
C ALA A 271 8.79 22.79 37.73
N GLN A 272 8.49 23.23 36.53
CA GLN A 272 8.07 22.42 35.38
C GLN A 272 9.14 21.38 35.03
N GLY A 273 8.87 20.12 35.33
CA GLY A 273 9.44 18.99 34.65
C GLY A 273 8.36 18.44 33.75
N THR A 274 8.59 18.45 32.45
CA THR A 274 7.73 17.78 31.44
C THR A 274 7.76 16.29 31.71
N ALA A 275 6.85 15.82 32.56
CA ALA A 275 6.59 14.39 32.72
C ALA A 275 5.82 13.91 31.48
N ALA A 276 6.50 13.09 30.67
CA ALA A 276 5.83 12.27 29.67
C ALA A 276 4.70 11.49 30.36
N SER A 277 3.48 11.66 29.89
CA SER A 277 2.33 10.88 30.33
C SER A 277 2.66 9.39 30.22
N PRO A 278 2.39 8.57 31.24
CA PRO A 278 2.58 7.13 31.13
C PRO A 278 1.70 6.61 29.98
N LEU A 279 2.36 5.99 28.99
CA LEU A 279 1.68 5.23 27.92
C LEU A 279 0.71 4.28 28.62
N LYS A 280 -0.60 4.43 28.36
CA LYS A 280 -1.58 3.43 28.77
C LYS A 280 -1.07 2.08 28.27
N GLU A 281 -0.89 1.12 29.16
CA GLU A 281 -0.56 -0.26 28.83
C GLU A 281 -1.72 -0.81 27.98
N THR A 282 -1.63 -0.61 26.66
CA THR A 282 -2.56 -1.23 25.73
C THR A 282 -2.23 -2.70 25.67
N LYS A 283 -3.18 -3.56 26.02
CA LYS A 283 -3.03 -5.01 25.88
C LYS A 283 -2.73 -5.34 24.42
N PRO A 284 -1.86 -6.33 24.15
CA PRO A 284 -1.53 -6.70 22.78
C PRO A 284 -2.75 -7.26 22.06
N LEU A 285 -2.89 -6.94 20.77
CA LEU A 285 -3.87 -7.58 19.89
C LEU A 285 -3.39 -8.97 19.52
N ASP A 286 -4.29 -9.95 19.59
CA ASP A 286 -4.04 -11.30 19.05
C ASP A 286 -4.48 -11.34 17.58
N VAL A 287 -3.54 -11.62 16.69
CA VAL A 287 -3.76 -11.67 15.24
C VAL A 287 -3.46 -13.07 14.73
N HIS A 288 -4.49 -13.75 14.22
CA HIS A 288 -4.39 -15.11 13.69
C HIS A 288 -4.36 -15.08 12.16
N VAL A 289 -3.33 -15.70 11.57
CA VAL A 289 -3.10 -15.66 10.12
C VAL A 289 -2.80 -17.06 9.58
N ASN A 290 -3.55 -17.45 8.55
CA ASN A 290 -3.31 -18.65 7.79
C ASN A 290 -2.38 -18.36 6.60
N VAL A 291 -1.32 -19.15 6.49
CA VAL A 291 -0.41 -19.15 5.35
C VAL A 291 -0.60 -20.44 4.58
N PHE A 292 -1.13 -20.33 3.36
CA PHE A 292 -1.42 -21.46 2.50
C PHE A 292 -0.28 -21.75 1.56
N VAL A 293 -0.02 -23.03 1.33
CA VAL A 293 0.88 -23.58 0.32
C VAL A 293 0.21 -24.74 -0.40
N GLU A 294 0.68 -25.14 -1.59
CA GLU A 294 0.01 -26.20 -2.37
C GLU A 294 0.41 -27.62 -1.99
N ARG A 295 1.61 -27.81 -1.41
CA ARG A 295 2.18 -29.15 -1.14
C ARG A 295 2.82 -29.24 0.24
N ASP A 296 2.84 -30.44 0.83
CA ASP A 296 3.48 -30.68 2.12
C ASP A 296 5.00 -30.39 2.10
N SER A 297 5.68 -30.67 0.98
CA SER A 297 7.08 -30.29 0.80
C SER A 297 7.30 -28.78 0.91
N GLN A 298 6.42 -27.98 0.33
CA GLN A 298 6.44 -26.51 0.43
C GLN A 298 6.17 -26.05 1.86
N LYS A 299 5.25 -26.71 2.60
CA LYS A 299 5.02 -26.46 4.02
C LYS A 299 6.30 -26.64 4.83
N GLY A 300 7.05 -27.74 4.58
CA GLY A 300 8.33 -28.00 5.22
C GLY A 300 9.36 -26.89 4.97
N ILE A 301 9.47 -26.41 3.72
CA ILE A 301 10.38 -25.31 3.34
C ILE A 301 9.97 -24.00 4.03
N LEU A 302 8.67 -23.68 4.05
CA LEU A 302 8.15 -22.44 4.67
C LEU A 302 8.33 -22.45 6.20
N ILE A 303 8.19 -23.58 6.85
CA ILE A 303 8.48 -23.73 8.28
C ILE A 303 9.99 -23.62 8.51
N GLY A 304 10.78 -24.30 7.70
CA GLY A 304 12.23 -24.37 7.80
C GLY A 304 12.73 -25.26 8.94
N LYS A 305 14.03 -25.57 8.94
CA LYS A 305 14.65 -26.46 9.95
C LYS A 305 14.41 -25.90 11.36
N GLY A 306 13.77 -26.70 12.22
CA GLY A 306 13.43 -26.29 13.59
C GLY A 306 12.55 -25.04 13.68
N GLY A 307 11.74 -24.76 12.66
CA GLY A 307 10.86 -23.57 12.63
C GLY A 307 11.60 -22.24 12.39
N SER A 308 12.83 -22.29 11.89
CA SER A 308 13.68 -21.09 11.75
C SER A 308 13.13 -20.07 10.75
N HIS A 309 12.56 -20.53 9.62
CA HIS A 309 12.04 -19.61 8.61
C HIS A 309 10.72 -18.96 9.07
N ILE A 310 9.75 -19.75 9.53
CA ILE A 310 8.47 -19.21 10.00
C ILE A 310 8.65 -18.26 11.21
N ARG A 311 9.67 -18.49 12.06
CA ARG A 311 10.03 -17.56 13.14
C ARG A 311 10.50 -16.20 12.60
N ARG A 312 11.34 -16.19 11.55
CA ARG A 312 11.77 -14.93 10.88
C ARG A 312 10.59 -14.21 10.25
N VAL A 313 9.72 -14.94 9.55
CA VAL A 313 8.48 -14.39 8.99
C VAL A 313 7.67 -13.69 10.08
N ARG A 314 7.42 -14.38 11.20
CA ARG A 314 6.68 -13.83 12.33
C ARG A 314 7.32 -12.56 12.90
N ILE A 315 8.63 -12.55 13.12
CA ILE A 315 9.34 -11.38 13.68
C ILE A 315 9.24 -10.19 12.74
N LYS A 316 9.48 -10.39 11.44
CA LYS A 316 9.48 -9.32 10.45
C LYS A 316 8.08 -8.73 10.25
N SER A 317 7.09 -9.58 10.00
CA SER A 317 5.72 -9.12 9.79
C SER A 317 5.11 -8.50 11.05
N LYS A 318 5.39 -9.05 12.25
CA LYS A 318 4.94 -8.46 13.50
C LYS A 318 5.37 -6.98 13.65
N ARG A 319 6.61 -6.65 13.31
CA ARG A 319 7.11 -5.27 13.38
C ARG A 319 6.35 -4.32 12.45
N GLN A 320 6.04 -4.79 11.23
CA GLN A 320 5.28 -4.01 10.26
C GLN A 320 3.82 -3.82 10.72
N ILE A 321 3.21 -4.90 11.23
CA ILE A 321 1.83 -4.88 11.75
C ILE A 321 1.72 -3.96 12.97
N GLN A 322 2.67 -3.99 13.90
CA GLN A 322 2.71 -3.08 15.04
C GLN A 322 2.81 -1.61 14.61
N LYS A 323 3.63 -1.33 13.58
CA LYS A 323 3.72 0.03 13.01
C LYS A 323 2.40 0.46 12.36
N LEU A 324 1.73 -0.46 11.66
CA LEU A 324 0.44 -0.21 11.02
C LEU A 324 -0.64 0.11 12.06
N LEU A 325 -0.73 -0.69 13.12
CA LEU A 325 -1.80 -0.62 14.13
C LEU A 325 -1.50 0.37 15.26
N GLY A 326 -0.26 0.86 15.37
CA GLY A 326 0.14 1.76 16.45
C GLY A 326 0.12 1.14 17.85
N GLN A 327 0.02 -0.20 17.97
CA GLN A 327 -0.09 -0.90 19.26
C GLN A 327 0.63 -2.26 19.26
N PRO A 328 0.91 -2.83 20.44
CA PRO A 328 1.50 -4.16 20.56
C PRO A 328 0.62 -5.24 19.91
N VAL A 329 1.27 -6.21 19.26
CA VAL A 329 0.58 -7.31 18.57
C VAL A 329 1.20 -8.65 18.98
N GLN A 330 0.36 -9.65 19.19
CA GLN A 330 0.74 -11.05 19.28
C GLN A 330 0.31 -11.76 18.01
N LEU A 331 1.28 -12.19 17.18
CA LEU A 331 1.03 -12.74 15.85
C LEU A 331 1.13 -14.26 15.86
N HIS A 332 0.05 -14.94 15.47
CA HIS A 332 -0.05 -16.39 15.34
C HIS A 332 -0.11 -16.77 13.86
N LEU A 333 0.87 -17.57 13.41
CA LEU A 333 0.96 -18.03 12.01
C LEU A 333 0.66 -19.51 11.91
N HIS A 334 -0.33 -19.89 11.10
CA HIS A 334 -0.72 -21.28 10.83
C HIS A 334 -0.42 -21.63 9.38
N VAL A 335 0.51 -22.57 9.15
CA VAL A 335 0.83 -23.04 7.79
C VAL A 335 -0.08 -24.21 7.43
N ARG A 336 -0.91 -24.02 6.41
CA ARG A 336 -1.91 -24.98 5.90
C ARG A 336 -1.61 -25.39 4.47
N VAL A 337 -1.91 -26.62 4.11
CA VAL A 337 -1.81 -27.10 2.72
C VAL A 337 -3.18 -27.00 2.06
N ALA A 338 -3.24 -26.24 0.96
CA ALA A 338 -4.41 -26.13 0.10
C ALA A 338 -3.99 -26.56 -1.33
N LYS A 339 -4.25 -27.82 -1.66
CA LYS A 339 -3.82 -28.41 -2.92
C LYS A 339 -4.42 -27.68 -4.12
N ASN A 340 -3.55 -27.30 -5.09
CA ASN A 340 -3.93 -26.68 -6.36
C ASN A 340 -4.80 -25.41 -6.20
N TRP A 341 -4.66 -24.65 -5.11
CA TRP A 341 -5.50 -23.48 -4.83
C TRP A 341 -5.47 -22.43 -5.95
N GLN A 342 -4.35 -22.32 -6.71
CA GLN A 342 -4.23 -21.39 -7.84
C GLN A 342 -5.14 -21.74 -9.03
N SER A 343 -5.67 -22.95 -9.07
CA SER A 343 -6.60 -23.44 -10.10
C SER A 343 -8.03 -23.66 -9.56
N ASP A 344 -8.24 -23.44 -8.27
CA ASP A 344 -9.54 -23.59 -7.61
C ASP A 344 -10.26 -22.24 -7.54
N THR A 345 -11.33 -22.09 -8.31
CA THR A 345 -12.13 -20.86 -8.38
C THR A 345 -12.71 -20.44 -7.03
N LYS A 346 -13.12 -21.41 -6.17
CA LYS A 346 -13.67 -21.10 -4.84
C LYS A 346 -12.58 -20.59 -3.90
N MET A 347 -11.41 -21.23 -3.92
CA MET A 347 -10.26 -20.77 -3.12
C MET A 347 -9.76 -19.41 -3.60
N LEU A 348 -9.67 -19.17 -4.90
CA LEU A 348 -9.30 -17.88 -5.45
C LEU A 348 -10.27 -16.79 -4.98
N GLY A 349 -11.59 -17.01 -5.08
CA GLY A 349 -12.59 -16.05 -4.56
C GLY A 349 -12.49 -15.82 -3.07
N ARG A 350 -12.22 -16.89 -2.25
CA ARG A 350 -12.01 -16.76 -0.79
C ARG A 350 -10.75 -15.96 -0.44
N LEU A 351 -9.72 -16.04 -1.27
CA LEU A 351 -8.46 -15.31 -1.11
C LEU A 351 -8.49 -13.91 -1.72
N GLY A 352 -9.64 -13.51 -2.34
CA GLY A 352 -9.85 -12.19 -2.89
C GLY A 352 -9.33 -11.98 -4.32
N PHE A 353 -9.22 -13.08 -5.11
CA PHE A 353 -8.78 -13.06 -6.52
C PHE A 353 -9.92 -13.27 -7.50
#